data_6093a2c55b60143905a355fd195947e3
#
_entry.id   6093a2c55b60143905a355fd195947e3
#
_cell.length_a   1.000
_cell.length_b   1.000
_cell.length_c   1.000
_cell.angle_alpha   90.00
_cell.angle_beta   90.00
_cell.angle_gamma   90.00
#
_symmetry.space_group_name_H-M   'P 1'
#
loop_
_entity.id
_entity.type
_entity.pdbx_description
1 polymer ?
#
loop_
_entity_poly.entity_id
_entity_poly.type
_entity_poly.pdbx_seq_one_letter_code
_entity_poly.pdbx_strand_id
1 'polypeptide(L)'
;KHFEMFGQDVYNCSKTVISEEYSTEYTDGMEPYYPVNDNRNNALADAYTKLAEKEKNIIFGGRLGRYKYFDMAPIVEEILCINEI
;
A
#
# COMPACT_ATOMS: atom_id res chain seq x y z
N LYS A 1 2.82 0.93 17.91
CA LYS A 1 3.79 -0.13 17.52
C LYS A 1 5.02 -0.04 18.40
N HIS A 2 5.54 -1.17 18.85
CA HIS A 2 6.77 -1.27 19.59
C HIS A 2 7.91 -1.62 18.65
N PHE A 3 8.88 -0.74 18.51
CA PHE A 3 9.99 -0.88 17.56
C PHE A 3 11.13 -1.76 18.09
N GLU A 4 11.19 -1.99 19.41
CA GLU A 4 12.17 -2.87 20.04
C GLU A 4 12.11 -4.33 19.58
N MET A 5 11.04 -4.71 18.89
CA MET A 5 10.88 -6.06 18.33
C MET A 5 11.59 -6.25 16.96
N PHE A 6 12.11 -5.17 16.36
CA PHE A 6 12.63 -5.19 15.01
C PHE A 6 14.15 -5.12 14.87
N GLY A 7 14.89 -5.05 15.98
CA GLY A 7 16.34 -4.97 15.92
C GLY A 7 17.03 -5.55 17.14
N GLN A 8 18.19 -6.16 16.94
CA GLN A 8 18.97 -6.79 18.00
C GLN A 8 19.69 -5.77 18.91
N ASP A 9 19.96 -4.58 18.39
CA ASP A 9 20.71 -3.53 19.13
C ASP A 9 19.82 -2.70 20.08
N VAL A 10 18.53 -3.00 20.13
CA VAL A 10 17.54 -2.23 20.90
C VAL A 10 17.58 -2.58 22.39
N TYR A 11 18.13 -3.72 22.74
CA TYR A 11 18.12 -4.21 24.13
C TYR A 11 18.94 -3.35 25.12
N ASN A 12 19.83 -2.51 24.62
CA ASN A 12 20.64 -1.60 25.44
C ASN A 12 20.15 -0.14 25.40
N CYS A 13 19.02 0.12 24.79
CA CYS A 13 18.46 1.46 24.69
C CYS A 13 17.51 1.73 25.87
N SER A 14 17.77 2.79 26.64
CA SER A 14 16.89 3.25 27.72
C SER A 14 15.67 4.04 27.25
N LYS A 15 15.51 4.23 25.92
CA LYS A 15 14.42 5.00 25.32
C LYS A 15 13.67 4.14 24.34
N THR A 16 12.36 4.34 24.24
CA THR A 16 11.52 3.72 23.22
C THR A 16 10.76 4.80 22.42
N VAL A 17 10.30 4.44 21.24
CA VAL A 17 9.42 5.27 20.43
C VAL A 17 8.07 4.57 20.34
N ILE A 18 7.01 5.29 20.70
CA ILE A 18 5.64 4.82 20.60
C ILE A 18 4.97 5.61 19.47
N SER A 19 4.34 4.91 18.54
CA SER A 19 3.49 5.49 17.51
C SER A 19 2.03 5.19 17.83
N GLU A 20 1.22 6.21 17.95
CA GLU A 20 -0.23 6.10 18.09
C GLU A 20 -0.88 6.46 16.76
N GLU A 21 -1.72 5.57 16.24
CA GLU A 21 -2.42 5.75 14.97
C GLU A 21 -3.91 5.93 15.24
N TYR A 22 -4.46 7.05 14.79
CA TYR A 22 -5.88 7.35 14.90
C TYR A 22 -6.53 7.27 13.52
N SER A 23 -7.59 6.47 13.40
CA SER A 23 -8.38 6.43 12.17
C SER A 23 -9.17 7.73 12.01
N THR A 24 -9.12 8.30 10.81
CA THR A 24 -9.90 9.49 10.45
C THR A 24 -10.38 9.37 9.01
N GLU A 25 -11.46 10.05 8.69
CA GLU A 25 -11.93 10.13 7.31
C GLU A 25 -11.00 11.01 6.48
N TYR A 26 -10.83 10.63 5.21
CA TYR A 26 -10.03 11.40 4.27
C TYR A 26 -10.71 12.73 3.95
N THR A 27 -9.93 13.79 3.95
CA THR A 27 -10.31 15.11 3.43
C THR A 27 -9.24 15.62 2.48
N ASP A 28 -9.62 16.51 1.56
CA ASP A 28 -8.71 17.07 0.57
C ASP A 28 -7.48 17.69 1.24
N GLY A 29 -6.31 17.34 0.73
CA GLY A 29 -5.01 17.78 1.26
C GLY A 29 -4.37 16.83 2.26
N MET A 30 -5.04 15.77 2.69
CA MET A 30 -4.45 14.69 3.47
C MET A 30 -3.75 13.68 2.56
N GLU A 31 -2.75 12.99 3.09
CA GLU A 31 -2.12 11.87 2.40
C GLU A 31 -3.03 10.63 2.49
N PRO A 32 -3.42 10.01 1.36
CA PRO A 32 -4.23 8.80 1.37
C PRO A 32 -3.38 7.58 1.73
N TYR A 33 -3.81 6.80 2.74
CA TYR A 33 -3.08 5.61 3.16
C TYR A 33 -3.64 4.30 2.63
N TYR A 34 -4.98 4.20 2.53
CA TYR A 34 -5.65 2.95 2.18
C TYR A 34 -6.76 3.17 1.17
N PRO A 35 -6.96 2.24 0.23
CA PRO A 35 -8.11 2.27 -0.66
C PRO A 35 -9.41 2.01 0.11
N VAL A 36 -10.47 2.70 -0.27
CA VAL A 36 -11.82 2.42 0.24
C VAL A 36 -12.46 1.39 -0.69
N ASN A 37 -12.54 0.15 -0.25
CA ASN A 37 -13.07 -0.99 -1.03
C ASN A 37 -14.60 -1.08 -0.92
N ASP A 38 -15.30 -0.12 -1.50
CA ASP A 38 -16.74 -0.18 -1.73
C ASP A 38 -17.05 -0.48 -3.22
N ASN A 39 -18.29 -0.80 -3.51
CA ASN A 39 -18.73 -1.18 -4.87
C ASN A 39 -18.47 -0.08 -5.90
N ARG A 40 -18.66 1.19 -5.53
CA ARG A 40 -18.46 2.34 -6.41
C ARG A 40 -16.98 2.52 -6.76
N ASN A 41 -16.13 2.54 -5.73
CA ASN A 41 -14.70 2.76 -5.90
C ASN A 41 -14.03 1.58 -6.60
N ASN A 42 -14.45 0.35 -6.30
CA ASN A 42 -13.95 -0.84 -6.99
C ASN A 42 -14.33 -0.83 -8.47
N ALA A 43 -15.57 -0.47 -8.83
CA ALA A 43 -15.98 -0.34 -10.23
C ALA A 43 -15.19 0.75 -10.97
N LEU A 44 -14.85 1.85 -10.29
CA LEU A 44 -14.01 2.90 -10.83
C LEU A 44 -12.56 2.42 -11.04
N ALA A 45 -12.00 1.71 -10.09
CA ALA A 45 -10.67 1.12 -10.20
C ALA A 45 -10.59 0.11 -11.37
N ASP A 46 -11.61 -0.73 -11.54
CA ASP A 46 -11.70 -1.66 -12.68
C ASP A 46 -11.75 -0.92 -14.03
N ALA A 47 -12.46 0.23 -14.10
CA ALA A 47 -12.49 1.05 -15.30
C ALA A 47 -11.11 1.63 -15.65
N TYR A 48 -10.35 2.10 -14.65
CA TYR A 48 -8.97 2.56 -14.84
C TYR A 48 -8.04 1.42 -15.23
N THR A 49 -8.19 0.24 -14.66
CA THR A 49 -7.41 -0.96 -15.05
C THR A 49 -7.61 -1.30 -16.53
N LYS A 50 -8.87 -1.29 -17.00
CA LYS A 50 -9.17 -1.50 -18.43
C LYS A 50 -8.61 -0.43 -19.36
N LEU A 51 -8.51 0.82 -18.90
CA LEU A 51 -7.82 1.88 -19.64
C LEU A 51 -6.32 1.63 -19.69
N ALA A 52 -5.73 1.23 -18.58
CA ALA A 52 -4.31 0.93 -18.46
C ALA A 52 -3.85 -0.22 -19.37
N GLU A 53 -4.69 -1.23 -19.62
CA GLU A 53 -4.41 -2.35 -20.54
C GLU A 53 -4.12 -1.88 -21.98
N LYS A 54 -4.54 -0.68 -22.36
CA LYS A 54 -4.27 -0.08 -23.66
C LYS A 54 -2.91 0.59 -23.76
N GLU A 55 -2.29 0.83 -22.63
CA GLU A 55 -1.00 1.53 -22.53
C GLU A 55 0.13 0.52 -22.42
N LYS A 56 0.96 0.41 -23.48
CA LYS A 56 2.02 -0.60 -23.57
C LYS A 56 3.23 -0.36 -22.67
N ASN A 57 3.42 0.89 -22.24
CA ASN A 57 4.62 1.32 -21.53
C ASN A 57 4.33 1.70 -20.05
N ILE A 58 3.19 1.29 -19.53
CA ILE A 58 2.76 1.61 -18.16
C ILE A 58 2.44 0.31 -17.42
N ILE A 59 3.02 0.17 -16.26
CA ILE A 59 2.74 -0.93 -15.34
C ILE A 59 2.16 -0.34 -14.06
N PHE A 60 0.96 -0.78 -13.68
CA PHE A 60 0.32 -0.41 -12.43
C PHE A 60 0.57 -1.50 -11.40
N GLY A 61 1.20 -1.14 -10.29
CA GLY A 61 1.51 -2.07 -9.20
C GLY A 61 1.35 -1.44 -7.83
N GLY A 62 1.42 -2.27 -6.81
CA GLY A 62 1.29 -1.87 -5.42
C GLY A 62 -0.13 -1.44 -5.01
N ARG A 63 -0.29 -0.98 -3.78
CA ARG A 63 -1.60 -0.70 -3.17
C ARG A 63 -2.43 0.32 -3.94
N LEU A 64 -1.83 1.41 -4.39
CA LEU A 64 -2.54 2.47 -5.10
C LEU A 64 -2.81 2.07 -6.56
N GLY A 65 -1.83 1.55 -7.27
CA GLY A 65 -1.98 1.18 -8.68
C GLY A 65 -2.97 0.04 -8.90
N ARG A 66 -3.07 -0.89 -7.95
CA ARG A 66 -4.03 -2.00 -7.98
C ARG A 66 -5.32 -1.72 -7.21
N TYR A 67 -5.39 -0.58 -6.55
CA TYR A 67 -6.49 -0.17 -5.67
C TYR A 67 -6.91 -1.28 -4.68
N LYS A 68 -5.92 -1.93 -4.07
CA LYS A 68 -6.12 -3.09 -3.20
C LYS A 68 -5.16 -3.05 -2.02
N TYR A 69 -5.63 -3.50 -0.86
CA TYR A 69 -4.74 -3.70 0.28
C TYR A 69 -3.89 -4.95 0.07
N PHE A 70 -2.57 -4.78 0.17
CA PHE A 70 -1.59 -5.84 0.15
C PHE A 70 -0.65 -5.73 1.34
N ASP A 71 -0.30 -6.86 1.94
CA ASP A 71 0.89 -6.97 2.77
C ASP A 71 2.17 -6.97 1.92
N MET A 72 3.32 -6.87 2.55
CA MET A 72 4.60 -6.79 1.85
C MET A 72 4.87 -8.01 0.96
N ALA A 73 4.63 -9.22 1.46
CA ALA A 73 4.93 -10.46 0.72
C ALA A 73 4.13 -10.56 -0.59
N PRO A 74 2.79 -10.35 -0.62
CA PRO A 74 2.03 -10.34 -1.87
C PRO A 74 2.48 -9.27 -2.87
N ILE A 75 2.95 -8.10 -2.42
CA ILE A 75 3.49 -7.07 -3.32
C ILE A 75 4.78 -7.55 -3.99
N VAL A 76 5.69 -8.15 -3.22
CA VAL A 76 6.93 -8.70 -3.74
C VAL A 76 6.65 -9.82 -4.74
N GLU A 77 5.72 -10.73 -4.43
CA GLU A 77 5.29 -11.80 -5.32
C GLU A 77 4.74 -11.25 -6.64
N GLU A 78 3.85 -10.25 -6.59
CA GLU A 78 3.31 -9.60 -7.79
C GLU A 78 4.44 -9.06 -8.68
N ILE A 79 5.40 -8.34 -8.10
CA ILE A 79 6.53 -7.77 -8.87
C ILE A 79 7.41 -8.85 -9.47
N LEU A 80 7.68 -9.92 -8.74
CA LEU A 80 8.48 -11.05 -9.26
C LEU A 80 7.79 -11.80 -10.41
N CYS A 81 6.46 -11.78 -10.46
CA CYS A 81 5.67 -12.38 -11.53
C CYS A 81 5.59 -11.51 -12.79
N ILE A 82 6.00 -10.24 -12.75
CA ILE A 82 6.05 -9.39 -13.93
C ILE A 82 7.29 -9.75 -14.75
N ASN A 83 7.11 -10.55 -15.79
CA ASN A 83 8.20 -11.05 -16.64
C ASN A 83 8.72 -10.03 -17.68
N GLU A 84 8.21 -8.80 -17.70
CA GLU A 84 8.48 -7.80 -18.76
C GLU A 84 9.19 -6.52 -18.24
N ILE A 85 9.86 -6.64 -17.11
CA ILE A 85 10.67 -5.51 -16.62
C ILE A 85 12.09 -5.61 -17.12
#